data_1db7878f6c273e2fa1dfb72e97b2ab89
#
_entry.id   1db7878f6c273e2fa1dfb72e97b2ab89
#
_cell.length_a   1.000
_cell.length_b   1.000
_cell.length_c   1.000
_cell.angle_alpha   90.00
_cell.angle_beta   90.00
_cell.angle_gamma   90.00
#
_symmetry.space_group_name_H-M   'P 1'
#
loop_
_entity.id
_entity.type
_entity.pdbx_description
1 polymer ?
#
loop_
_entity_poly.entity_id
_entity_poly.type
_entity_poly.pdbx_seq_one_letter_code
_entity_poly.pdbx_strand_id
1 'polypeptide(L)'
;KIFTSIMVGLLWIVNISFAQTNISGNVSGTWTVANSPYIATNNLVLQPTDTLIIDPGVEVKFDGNYRFDIFGTFLAVGTESDSITFTRNGSTSWMSLNFADDADDNSQLKYCIIEHGTQSGYDPYWGVVNFNLSSPTISHCRISNCSNDGIYLHYSEAEVSNNVITNISSEGIKLNQSKGTITGNTLNNISNTSIHLQEYSDSTQ
;
A
#
# COMPACT_ATOMS: atom_id res chain seq x y z
N LYS A 1 -64.63 -6.81 -28.53
CA LYS A 1 -63.51 -5.83 -28.40
C LYS A 1 -62.66 -6.29 -27.19
N ILE A 2 -61.48 -6.79 -27.48
CA ILE A 2 -60.52 -7.25 -26.45
C ILE A 2 -59.58 -6.02 -26.21
N PHE A 3 -59.60 -5.49 -25.01
CA PHE A 3 -58.64 -4.46 -24.58
C PHE A 3 -57.40 -5.14 -24.02
N THR A 4 -56.30 -5.09 -24.75
CA THR A 4 -54.98 -5.54 -24.26
C THR A 4 -54.36 -4.38 -23.49
N SER A 5 -54.27 -4.49 -22.18
CA SER A 5 -53.59 -3.52 -21.32
C SER A 5 -52.10 -3.77 -21.41
N ILE A 6 -51.33 -2.83 -21.98
CA ILE A 6 -49.88 -2.85 -22.01
C ILE A 6 -49.39 -2.26 -20.68
N MET A 7 -48.86 -3.09 -19.80
CA MET A 7 -48.21 -2.66 -18.56
C MET A 7 -46.78 -2.22 -18.89
N VAL A 8 -46.56 -0.92 -18.96
CA VAL A 8 -45.21 -0.35 -19.12
C VAL A 8 -44.52 -0.36 -17.75
N GLY A 9 -43.64 -1.34 -17.55
CA GLY A 9 -42.82 -1.39 -16.36
C GLY A 9 -41.76 -0.27 -16.38
N LEU A 10 -41.86 0.67 -15.45
CA LEU A 10 -40.86 1.71 -15.25
C LEU A 10 -39.62 1.08 -14.60
N LEU A 11 -38.55 0.86 -15.37
CA LEU A 11 -37.26 0.41 -14.86
C LEU A 11 -36.56 1.60 -14.18
N TRP A 12 -36.53 1.63 -12.85
CA TRP A 12 -35.74 2.59 -12.11
C TRP A 12 -34.28 2.23 -12.22
N ILE A 13 -33.50 2.99 -13.00
CA ILE A 13 -32.04 2.92 -12.98
C ILE A 13 -31.60 3.67 -11.74
N VAL A 14 -31.26 2.94 -10.70
CA VAL A 14 -30.57 3.50 -9.53
C VAL A 14 -29.13 3.78 -9.96
N ASN A 15 -28.82 5.05 -10.21
CA ASN A 15 -27.43 5.49 -10.37
C ASN A 15 -26.78 5.45 -8.98
N ILE A 16 -26.02 4.39 -8.71
CA ILE A 16 -25.14 4.32 -7.53
C ILE A 16 -23.94 5.22 -7.86
N SER A 17 -23.99 6.46 -7.40
CA SER A 17 -22.80 7.33 -7.39
C SER A 17 -21.98 6.92 -6.16
N PHE A 18 -20.82 6.31 -6.36
CA PHE A 18 -19.87 6.15 -5.29
C PHE A 18 -19.32 7.53 -4.90
N ALA A 19 -19.44 7.87 -3.64
CA ALA A 19 -18.90 9.13 -3.12
C ALA A 19 -17.38 9.01 -3.09
N GLN A 20 -16.67 9.88 -3.82
CA GLN A 20 -15.22 10.03 -3.70
C GLN A 20 -14.92 10.86 -2.44
N THR A 21 -13.95 10.43 -1.63
CA THR A 21 -13.52 11.14 -0.42
C THR A 21 -12.12 11.71 -0.61
N ASN A 22 -11.98 13.03 -0.64
CA ASN A 22 -10.67 13.68 -0.67
C ASN A 22 -10.06 13.70 0.73
N ILE A 23 -8.78 13.31 0.83
CA ILE A 23 -8.02 13.22 2.08
C ILE A 23 -6.66 13.91 1.94
N SER A 24 -6.16 14.47 3.04
CA SER A 24 -4.83 15.10 3.10
C SER A 24 -4.37 15.32 4.53
N GLY A 25 -3.06 15.39 4.76
CA GLY A 25 -2.47 15.65 6.08
C GLY A 25 -2.73 14.52 7.07
N ASN A 26 -3.10 14.85 8.30
CA ASN A 26 -3.31 13.85 9.36
C ASN A 26 -4.56 13.02 9.10
N VAL A 27 -4.43 11.71 9.20
CA VAL A 27 -5.51 10.73 8.97
C VAL A 27 -5.55 9.70 10.07
N SER A 28 -6.77 9.22 10.43
CA SER A 28 -6.98 8.17 11.42
C SER A 28 -8.40 7.60 11.31
N GLY A 29 -8.75 6.66 12.18
CA GLY A 29 -10.09 6.07 12.28
C GLY A 29 -10.30 4.92 11.30
N THR A 30 -11.49 4.80 10.68
CA THR A 30 -11.82 3.68 9.80
C THR A 30 -12.22 4.19 8.40
N TRP A 31 -11.55 3.67 7.39
CA TRP A 31 -11.91 3.89 5.99
C TRP A 31 -12.75 2.73 5.46
N THR A 32 -13.93 3.04 4.94
CA THR A 32 -14.91 2.04 4.51
C THR A 32 -15.16 2.09 3.01
N VAL A 33 -15.62 1.00 2.42
CA VAL A 33 -15.99 0.92 1.00
C VAL A 33 -17.05 1.94 0.61
N ALA A 34 -17.95 2.30 1.52
CA ALA A 34 -19.01 3.27 1.26
C ALA A 34 -18.46 4.68 0.88
N ASN A 35 -17.27 5.00 1.36
CA ASN A 35 -16.59 6.29 1.12
C ASN A 35 -15.44 6.18 0.12
N SER A 36 -15.21 4.99 -0.43
CA SER A 36 -14.18 4.71 -1.44
C SER A 36 -14.58 5.24 -2.83
N PRO A 37 -13.62 5.69 -3.68
CA PRO A 37 -12.20 5.79 -3.42
C PRO A 37 -11.81 6.99 -2.52
N TYR A 38 -10.79 6.80 -1.69
CA TYR A 38 -10.13 7.88 -0.96
C TYR A 38 -9.04 8.48 -1.82
N ILE A 39 -9.14 9.78 -2.12
CA ILE A 39 -8.19 10.47 -2.99
C ILE A 39 -7.25 11.34 -2.16
N ALA A 40 -5.99 10.95 -2.07
CA ALA A 40 -4.96 11.73 -1.42
C ALA A 40 -4.57 12.92 -2.30
N THR A 41 -4.89 14.12 -1.86
CA THR A 41 -4.58 15.39 -2.55
C THR A 41 -3.34 16.09 -2.01
N ASN A 42 -2.68 15.49 -1.02
CA ASN A 42 -1.39 15.87 -0.44
C ASN A 42 -0.80 14.65 0.29
N ASN A 43 0.40 14.80 0.88
CA ASN A 43 0.97 13.79 1.77
C ASN A 43 -0.01 13.44 2.90
N LEU A 44 -0.01 12.15 3.28
CA LEU A 44 -0.79 11.64 4.41
C LEU A 44 0.13 11.34 5.58
N VAL A 45 -0.36 11.51 6.78
CA VAL A 45 0.36 11.24 8.03
C VAL A 45 -0.56 10.53 9.01
N LEU A 46 -0.16 9.35 9.46
CA LEU A 46 -0.77 8.68 10.61
C LEU A 46 0.10 8.96 11.84
N GLN A 47 -0.44 9.69 12.82
CA GLN A 47 0.32 10.11 14.00
C GLN A 47 0.60 8.94 14.96
N PRO A 48 1.64 8.99 15.82
CA PRO A 48 2.08 7.87 16.67
C PRO A 48 1.00 7.27 17.60
N THR A 49 0.04 8.07 18.05
CA THR A 49 -1.03 7.61 18.96
C THR A 49 -2.31 7.21 18.24
N ASP A 50 -2.33 7.38 16.93
CA ASP A 50 -3.52 7.15 16.11
C ASP A 50 -3.53 5.73 15.53
N THR A 51 -4.73 5.26 15.24
CA THR A 51 -4.96 4.02 14.49
C THR A 51 -5.75 4.33 13.23
N LEU A 52 -5.29 3.77 12.11
CA LEU A 52 -6.05 3.75 10.87
C LEU A 52 -6.38 2.31 10.49
N ILE A 53 -7.66 2.02 10.34
CA ILE A 53 -8.19 0.74 9.84
C ILE A 53 -8.73 0.98 8.44
N ILE A 54 -8.33 0.16 7.49
CA ILE A 54 -8.83 0.20 6.11
C ILE A 54 -9.57 -1.09 5.83
N ASP A 55 -10.88 -0.97 5.55
CA ASP A 55 -11.74 -2.13 5.29
C ASP A 55 -11.40 -2.80 3.95
N PRO A 56 -11.67 -4.12 3.80
CA PRO A 56 -11.51 -4.84 2.54
C PRO A 56 -12.25 -4.14 1.38
N GLY A 57 -11.62 -4.12 0.20
CA GLY A 57 -12.20 -3.52 -1.02
C GLY A 57 -12.07 -2.00 -1.14
N VAL A 58 -11.47 -1.33 -0.16
CA VAL A 58 -11.20 0.12 -0.24
C VAL A 58 -10.11 0.42 -1.27
N GLU A 59 -10.33 1.45 -2.08
CA GLU A 59 -9.31 2.04 -2.95
C GLU A 59 -8.77 3.35 -2.35
N VAL A 60 -7.44 3.47 -2.28
CA VAL A 60 -6.70 4.69 -1.94
C VAL A 60 -5.92 5.13 -3.16
N LYS A 61 -6.25 6.30 -3.69
CA LYS A 61 -5.63 6.86 -4.90
C LYS A 61 -4.89 8.14 -4.58
N PHE A 62 -3.69 8.26 -5.07
CA PHE A 62 -2.86 9.45 -4.89
C PHE A 62 -2.95 10.35 -6.14
N ASP A 63 -3.43 11.59 -5.97
CA ASP A 63 -3.61 12.57 -7.06
C ASP A 63 -2.33 13.39 -7.32
N GLY A 64 -1.18 12.75 -7.16
CA GLY A 64 0.12 13.36 -7.38
C GLY A 64 1.24 12.57 -6.72
N ASN A 65 2.43 13.15 -6.73
CA ASN A 65 3.63 12.54 -6.16
C ASN A 65 3.64 12.71 -4.62
N TYR A 66 2.70 12.06 -3.95
CA TYR A 66 2.48 12.12 -2.51
C TYR A 66 2.88 10.80 -1.84
N ARG A 67 3.22 10.86 -0.55
CA ARG A 67 3.56 9.71 0.28
C ARG A 67 2.60 9.58 1.46
N PHE A 68 2.68 8.45 2.11
CA PHE A 68 1.98 8.18 3.35
C PHE A 68 3.00 7.85 4.44
N ASP A 69 3.23 8.78 5.36
CA ASP A 69 4.11 8.59 6.50
C ASP A 69 3.30 8.02 7.67
N ILE A 70 3.71 6.88 8.19
CA ILE A 70 3.00 6.07 9.16
C ILE A 70 3.85 6.00 10.43
N PHE A 71 3.35 6.61 11.51
CA PHE A 71 3.97 6.59 12.83
C PHE A 71 3.10 5.87 13.86
N GLY A 72 1.85 5.59 13.58
CA GLY A 72 0.89 4.90 14.44
C GLY A 72 0.58 3.48 14.01
N THR A 73 -0.57 2.96 14.46
CA THR A 73 -1.04 1.61 14.11
C THR A 73 -1.80 1.62 12.78
N PHE A 74 -1.28 0.92 11.77
CA PHE A 74 -1.84 0.85 10.43
C PHE A 74 -2.34 -0.54 10.11
N LEU A 75 -3.66 -0.71 9.95
CA LEU A 75 -4.30 -2.00 9.67
C LEU A 75 -5.00 -1.97 8.32
N ALA A 76 -4.29 -2.33 7.26
CA ALA A 76 -4.84 -2.53 5.93
C ALA A 76 -4.96 -4.03 5.66
N VAL A 77 -6.07 -4.62 6.10
CA VAL A 77 -6.30 -6.07 6.04
C VAL A 77 -7.48 -6.35 5.12
N GLY A 78 -7.16 -6.58 3.84
CA GLY A 78 -8.12 -7.02 2.83
C GLY A 78 -8.42 -8.52 2.92
N THR A 79 -9.09 -9.02 1.89
CA THR A 79 -9.32 -10.45 1.67
C THR A 79 -8.88 -10.85 0.26
N GLU A 80 -8.83 -12.13 -0.03
CA GLU A 80 -8.48 -12.62 -1.37
C GLU A 80 -9.45 -12.12 -2.44
N SER A 81 -10.76 -11.99 -2.11
CA SER A 81 -11.79 -11.47 -3.01
C SER A 81 -11.91 -9.95 -3.01
N ASP A 82 -11.55 -9.29 -1.90
CA ASP A 82 -11.75 -7.86 -1.69
C ASP A 82 -10.45 -7.22 -1.21
N SER A 83 -9.46 -7.15 -2.10
CA SER A 83 -8.16 -6.54 -1.83
C SER A 83 -8.28 -5.03 -1.62
N ILE A 84 -7.45 -4.49 -0.73
CA ILE A 84 -7.29 -3.05 -0.57
C ILE A 84 -6.30 -2.56 -1.64
N THR A 85 -6.62 -1.48 -2.34
CA THR A 85 -5.77 -0.98 -3.43
C THR A 85 -5.13 0.37 -3.06
N PHE A 86 -3.81 0.45 -3.21
CA PHE A 86 -3.03 1.70 -3.17
C PHE A 86 -2.45 1.96 -4.55
N THR A 87 -2.88 3.03 -5.21
CA THR A 87 -2.49 3.33 -6.58
C THR A 87 -2.51 4.83 -6.88
N ARG A 88 -2.10 5.21 -8.07
CA ARG A 88 -2.18 6.60 -8.54
C ARG A 88 -3.59 6.96 -9.00
N ASN A 89 -3.96 8.25 -8.88
CA ASN A 89 -5.13 8.84 -9.52
C ASN A 89 -4.69 9.48 -10.83
N GLY A 90 -4.91 8.80 -11.96
CA GLY A 90 -4.44 9.26 -13.27
C GLY A 90 -3.06 8.73 -13.67
N SER A 91 -2.18 9.56 -14.26
CA SER A 91 -0.91 9.11 -14.85
C SER A 91 0.34 9.37 -14.00
N THR A 92 0.27 10.28 -13.02
CA THR A 92 1.40 10.62 -12.15
C THR A 92 1.59 9.55 -11.08
N SER A 93 2.78 8.96 -10.98
CA SER A 93 3.10 8.02 -9.91
C SER A 93 3.06 8.73 -8.55
N TRP A 94 2.61 8.00 -7.54
CA TRP A 94 2.72 8.41 -6.14
C TRP A 94 4.06 7.94 -5.56
N MET A 95 4.40 8.35 -4.35
CA MET A 95 5.66 7.96 -3.75
C MET A 95 5.59 6.58 -3.09
N SER A 96 5.19 6.52 -1.82
CA SER A 96 5.40 5.32 -1.00
C SER A 96 4.53 5.29 0.25
N LEU A 97 4.46 4.10 0.87
CA LEU A 97 4.04 3.87 2.25
C LEU A 97 5.31 3.78 3.11
N ASN A 98 5.46 4.65 4.08
CA ASN A 98 6.64 4.75 4.94
C ASN A 98 6.28 4.46 6.39
N PHE A 99 6.59 3.27 6.88
CA PHE A 99 6.51 2.94 8.30
C PHE A 99 7.80 3.44 8.96
N ALA A 100 7.66 4.45 9.81
CA ALA A 100 8.77 5.08 10.51
C ALA A 100 9.09 4.37 11.84
N ASP A 101 10.09 4.86 12.57
CA ASP A 101 10.55 4.29 13.84
C ASP A 101 9.44 4.13 14.90
N ASP A 102 8.52 5.10 14.96
CA ASP A 102 7.38 5.07 15.89
C ASP A 102 6.18 4.24 15.40
N ALA A 103 6.24 3.64 14.20
CA ALA A 103 5.16 2.83 13.69
C ALA A 103 5.00 1.55 14.53
N ASP A 104 3.75 1.25 14.89
CA ASP A 104 3.43 0.06 15.68
C ASP A 104 3.76 -1.22 14.90
N ASP A 105 4.58 -2.11 15.49
CA ASP A 105 4.95 -3.41 14.92
C ASP A 105 3.75 -4.34 14.71
N ASN A 106 2.60 -4.09 15.35
CA ASN A 106 1.35 -4.78 15.07
C ASN A 106 0.66 -4.30 13.78
N SER A 107 1.22 -3.30 13.10
CA SER A 107 0.71 -2.84 11.81
C SER A 107 0.76 -3.94 10.75
N GLN A 108 -0.24 -3.96 9.88
CA GLN A 108 -0.40 -5.02 8.89
C GLN A 108 -0.78 -4.47 7.51
N LEU A 109 -0.11 -4.99 6.50
CA LEU A 109 -0.52 -4.95 5.10
C LEU A 109 -0.85 -6.39 4.68
N LYS A 110 -2.11 -6.70 4.45
CA LYS A 110 -2.52 -8.06 4.04
C LYS A 110 -3.57 -8.00 2.94
N TYR A 111 -3.38 -8.84 1.90
CA TYR A 111 -4.23 -8.82 0.70
C TYR A 111 -4.38 -7.41 0.12
N CYS A 112 -3.25 -6.69 -0.02
CA CYS A 112 -3.21 -5.38 -0.64
C CYS A 112 -2.67 -5.45 -2.08
N ILE A 113 -3.18 -4.58 -2.94
CA ILE A 113 -2.62 -4.29 -4.26
C ILE A 113 -1.92 -2.93 -4.15
N ILE A 114 -0.61 -2.90 -4.39
CA ILE A 114 0.22 -1.70 -4.28
C ILE A 114 0.91 -1.52 -5.64
N GLU A 115 0.58 -0.46 -6.35
CA GLU A 115 1.06 -0.31 -7.72
C GLU A 115 1.33 1.14 -8.12
N HIS A 116 2.22 1.31 -9.10
CA HIS A 116 2.58 2.61 -9.68
C HIS A 116 3.22 3.59 -8.68
N GLY A 117 3.81 3.06 -7.61
CA GLY A 117 4.58 3.84 -6.64
C GLY A 117 6.03 4.04 -7.07
N THR A 118 6.68 4.94 -6.37
CA THR A 118 8.12 5.22 -6.50
C THR A 118 8.76 5.11 -5.12
N GLN A 119 9.74 5.94 -4.82
CA GLN A 119 10.31 6.12 -3.49
C GLN A 119 9.93 7.49 -2.93
N SER A 120 10.09 7.70 -1.63
CA SER A 120 9.83 8.98 -0.99
C SER A 120 10.80 10.09 -1.40
N GLY A 121 11.90 9.74 -2.05
CA GLY A 121 12.91 10.70 -2.53
C GLY A 121 13.93 11.14 -1.47
N TYR A 122 13.91 10.54 -0.26
CA TYR A 122 14.90 10.79 0.79
C TYR A 122 15.24 9.50 1.55
N ASP A 123 16.46 9.43 2.07
CA ASP A 123 16.97 8.35 2.90
C ASP A 123 16.20 8.27 4.25
N PRO A 124 15.85 7.08 4.75
CA PRO A 124 16.14 5.74 4.26
C PRO A 124 15.00 5.08 3.44
N TYR A 125 14.10 5.82 2.81
CA TYR A 125 12.89 5.30 2.19
C TYR A 125 13.07 5.10 0.69
N TRP A 126 13.66 3.96 0.27
CA TRP A 126 14.01 3.65 -1.12
C TRP A 126 12.99 2.79 -1.86
N GLY A 127 12.04 2.19 -1.17
CA GLY A 127 11.00 1.34 -1.74
C GLY A 127 9.64 2.03 -1.88
N VAL A 128 8.72 1.36 -2.54
CA VAL A 128 7.31 1.77 -2.51
C VAL A 128 6.65 1.40 -1.17
N VAL A 129 7.12 0.34 -0.51
CA VAL A 129 6.81 0.02 0.89
C VAL A 129 8.09 0.02 1.69
N ASN A 130 8.16 0.82 2.72
CA ASN A 130 9.35 1.00 3.55
C ASN A 130 9.06 0.70 5.01
N PHE A 131 9.91 -0.10 5.65
CA PHE A 131 9.95 -0.34 7.08
C PHE A 131 11.27 0.18 7.63
N ASN A 132 11.23 1.28 8.39
CA ASN A 132 12.40 1.92 8.97
C ASN A 132 12.32 1.84 10.49
N LEU A 133 13.21 1.05 11.12
CA LEU A 133 13.25 0.82 12.57
C LEU A 133 11.91 0.31 13.15
N SER A 134 11.04 -0.21 12.31
CA SER A 134 9.73 -0.78 12.64
C SER A 134 9.57 -2.14 11.97
N SER A 135 8.79 -3.04 12.55
CA SER A 135 8.73 -4.44 12.14
C SER A 135 7.30 -4.94 11.88
N PRO A 136 6.49 -4.24 11.06
CA PRO A 136 5.15 -4.69 10.72
C PRO A 136 5.16 -5.95 9.84
N THR A 137 3.98 -6.52 9.59
CA THR A 137 3.80 -7.66 8.69
C THR A 137 3.27 -7.21 7.33
N ILE A 138 3.86 -7.73 6.24
CA ILE A 138 3.30 -7.63 4.89
C ILE A 138 3.14 -9.01 4.28
N SER A 139 1.89 -9.39 3.97
CA SER A 139 1.61 -10.73 3.47
C SER A 139 0.47 -10.79 2.47
N HIS A 140 0.55 -11.76 1.54
CA HIS A 140 -0.48 -12.00 0.51
C HIS A 140 -0.78 -10.75 -0.34
N CYS A 141 0.18 -9.82 -0.44
CA CYS A 141 0.05 -8.60 -1.21
C CYS A 141 0.58 -8.79 -2.63
N ARG A 142 0.08 -7.98 -3.56
CA ARG A 142 0.63 -7.82 -4.89
C ARG A 142 1.25 -6.43 -5.02
N ILE A 143 2.55 -6.37 -5.27
CA ILE A 143 3.31 -5.14 -5.48
C ILE A 143 3.78 -5.11 -6.92
N SER A 144 3.41 -4.09 -7.69
CA SER A 144 3.70 -4.12 -9.12
C SER A 144 3.86 -2.74 -9.77
N ASN A 145 4.59 -2.73 -10.90
CA ASN A 145 4.77 -1.55 -11.74
C ASN A 145 5.35 -0.35 -10.98
N CYS A 146 6.34 -0.61 -10.11
CA CYS A 146 7.00 0.40 -9.28
C CYS A 146 8.36 0.78 -9.87
N SER A 147 8.69 2.07 -9.82
CA SER A 147 9.89 2.61 -10.45
C SER A 147 11.12 2.67 -9.53
N ASN A 148 11.06 2.06 -8.36
CA ASN A 148 12.18 1.85 -7.44
C ASN A 148 12.03 0.48 -6.75
N ASP A 149 12.61 0.27 -5.55
CA ASP A 149 12.52 -1.00 -4.84
C ASP A 149 11.04 -1.33 -4.49
N GLY A 150 10.68 -2.59 -4.52
CA GLY A 150 9.34 -3.04 -4.15
C GLY A 150 9.10 -2.89 -2.65
N ILE A 151 9.92 -3.57 -1.83
CA ILE A 151 9.91 -3.49 -0.37
C ILE A 151 11.32 -3.19 0.12
N TYR A 152 11.45 -2.21 1.00
CA TYR A 152 12.71 -1.83 1.62
C TYR A 152 12.62 -1.93 3.15
N LEU A 153 13.49 -2.72 3.73
CA LEU A 153 13.66 -2.88 5.17
C LEU A 153 14.96 -2.20 5.60
N HIS A 154 14.88 -1.33 6.60
CA HIS A 154 16.03 -0.64 7.17
C HIS A 154 15.99 -0.78 8.70
N TYR A 155 16.97 -1.50 9.27
CA TYR A 155 16.99 -1.88 10.69
C TYR A 155 15.65 -2.50 11.16
N SER A 156 15.05 -3.37 10.35
CA SER A 156 13.72 -3.93 10.55
C SER A 156 13.78 -5.45 10.68
N GLU A 157 12.92 -6.02 11.53
CA GLU A 157 12.70 -7.45 11.67
C GLU A 157 11.33 -7.88 11.08
N ALA A 158 10.78 -7.08 10.16
CA ALA A 158 9.47 -7.30 9.56
C ALA A 158 9.32 -8.70 8.92
N GLU A 159 8.07 -9.21 8.94
CA GLU A 159 7.69 -10.40 8.20
C GLU A 159 7.19 -10.02 6.81
N VAL A 160 7.83 -10.56 5.77
CA VAL A 160 7.45 -10.40 4.36
C VAL A 160 7.13 -11.76 3.79
N SER A 161 5.85 -12.14 3.73
CA SER A 161 5.47 -13.51 3.39
C SER A 161 4.38 -13.62 2.33
N ASN A 162 4.51 -14.59 1.41
CA ASN A 162 3.51 -14.95 0.41
C ASN A 162 3.07 -13.79 -0.50
N ASN A 163 3.95 -12.84 -0.79
CA ASN A 163 3.67 -11.71 -1.68
C ASN A 163 4.04 -12.05 -3.13
N VAL A 164 3.36 -11.40 -4.07
CA VAL A 164 3.71 -11.41 -5.50
C VAL A 164 4.25 -10.04 -5.87
N ILE A 165 5.54 -9.96 -6.20
CA ILE A 165 6.27 -8.73 -6.50
C ILE A 165 6.72 -8.80 -7.96
N THR A 166 6.26 -7.88 -8.80
CA THR A 166 6.50 -7.96 -10.25
C THR A 166 6.65 -6.60 -10.92
N ASN A 167 7.43 -6.54 -11.99
CA ASN A 167 7.69 -5.30 -12.75
C ASN A 167 8.25 -4.20 -11.86
N ILE A 168 9.36 -4.47 -11.19
CA ILE A 168 10.07 -3.55 -10.30
C ILE A 168 11.34 -3.08 -10.99
N SER A 169 11.57 -1.75 -11.04
CA SER A 169 12.68 -1.15 -11.78
C SER A 169 14.01 -1.17 -11.03
N SER A 170 14.03 -1.61 -9.79
CA SER A 170 15.23 -1.76 -8.94
C SER A 170 15.22 -3.12 -8.25
N GLU A 171 15.40 -3.20 -6.94
CA GLU A 171 15.34 -4.43 -6.16
C GLU A 171 13.89 -4.82 -5.83
N GLY A 172 13.62 -6.14 -5.84
CA GLY A 172 12.31 -6.66 -5.43
C GLY A 172 12.07 -6.47 -3.94
N ILE A 173 12.97 -7.03 -3.11
CA ILE A 173 13.01 -6.86 -1.66
C ILE A 173 14.45 -6.51 -1.27
N LYS A 174 14.65 -5.39 -0.58
CA LYS A 174 15.96 -4.98 -0.09
C LYS A 174 15.96 -4.94 1.42
N LEU A 175 16.93 -5.60 2.02
CA LEU A 175 17.21 -5.57 3.45
C LEU A 175 18.52 -4.80 3.66
N ASN A 176 18.45 -3.69 4.38
CA ASN A 176 19.60 -2.93 4.80
C ASN A 176 19.72 -3.02 6.32
N GLN A 177 20.75 -3.71 6.81
CA GLN A 177 20.97 -3.96 8.24
C GLN A 177 19.74 -4.55 8.97
N SER A 178 19.00 -5.38 8.27
CA SER A 178 17.70 -5.91 8.70
C SER A 178 17.74 -7.42 8.85
N LYS A 179 16.95 -7.95 9.80
CA LYS A 179 16.83 -9.39 10.08
C LYS A 179 15.43 -9.92 9.79
N GLY A 180 14.71 -9.29 8.87
CA GLY A 180 13.34 -9.65 8.50
C GLY A 180 13.21 -11.09 8.01
N THR A 181 12.04 -11.68 8.25
CA THR A 181 11.71 -13.04 7.78
C THR A 181 11.08 -12.95 6.38
N ILE A 182 11.78 -13.49 5.37
CA ILE A 182 11.34 -13.44 3.97
C ILE A 182 10.97 -14.85 3.52
N THR A 183 9.67 -15.16 3.35
CA THR A 183 9.21 -16.52 3.02
C THR A 183 8.08 -16.54 1.99
N GLY A 184 8.05 -17.54 1.12
CA GLY A 184 6.93 -17.80 0.21
C GLY A 184 6.65 -16.71 -0.84
N ASN A 185 7.53 -15.72 -1.03
CA ASN A 185 7.33 -14.66 -2.00
C ASN A 185 7.65 -15.10 -3.42
N THR A 186 6.88 -14.61 -4.38
CA THR A 186 7.14 -14.79 -5.82
C THR A 186 7.60 -13.47 -6.41
N LEU A 187 8.80 -13.44 -6.99
CA LEU A 187 9.40 -12.26 -7.60
C LEU A 187 9.63 -12.50 -9.09
N ASN A 188 9.04 -11.66 -9.95
CA ASN A 188 9.15 -11.77 -11.40
C ASN A 188 9.42 -10.40 -12.03
N ASN A 189 10.21 -10.37 -13.10
CA ASN A 189 10.55 -9.16 -13.82
C ASN A 189 11.06 -8.04 -12.90
N ILE A 190 12.11 -8.36 -12.17
CA ILE A 190 12.85 -7.45 -11.29
C ILE A 190 14.10 -7.01 -12.06
N SER A 191 14.26 -5.69 -12.26
CA SER A 191 15.29 -5.17 -13.14
C SER A 191 16.71 -5.31 -12.57
N ASN A 192 16.85 -5.33 -11.26
CA ASN A 192 18.14 -5.49 -10.59
C ASN A 192 18.16 -6.81 -9.80
N THR A 193 18.17 -6.80 -8.48
CA THR A 193 18.25 -8.00 -7.64
C THR A 193 16.88 -8.36 -7.06
N SER A 194 16.49 -9.63 -7.16
CA SER A 194 15.21 -10.07 -6.59
C SER A 194 15.15 -9.87 -5.07
N ILE A 195 16.19 -10.33 -4.34
CA ILE A 195 16.34 -10.10 -2.90
C ILE A 195 17.77 -9.65 -2.66
N HIS A 196 17.94 -8.44 -2.12
CA HIS A 196 19.23 -7.83 -1.86
C HIS A 196 19.44 -7.69 -0.35
N LEU A 197 20.49 -8.33 0.16
CA LEU A 197 20.95 -8.21 1.55
C LEU A 197 22.13 -7.24 1.59
N GLN A 198 21.99 -6.14 2.30
CA GLN A 198 23.05 -5.15 2.51
C GLN A 198 23.42 -5.11 4.00
N GLU A 199 24.57 -5.66 4.33
CA GLU A 199 25.16 -5.53 5.65
C GLU A 199 26.30 -4.52 5.61
N TYR A 200 26.50 -3.78 6.71
CA TYR A 200 27.75 -3.05 6.85
C TYR A 200 28.88 -4.05 7.10
N SER A 201 29.89 -4.05 6.26
CA SER A 201 31.16 -4.62 6.63
C SER A 201 31.74 -3.71 7.73
N ASP A 202 31.76 -4.19 8.96
CA ASP A 202 32.51 -3.53 10.02
C ASP A 202 34.00 -3.53 9.62
N SER A 203 34.48 -2.42 9.09
CA SER A 203 35.85 -2.24 8.65
C SER A 203 36.76 -1.86 9.81
N THR A 204 36.39 -2.15 11.06
CA THR A 204 37.23 -1.99 12.25
C THR A 204 37.75 -3.36 12.69
N GLN A 205 38.77 -3.86 12.02
CA GLN A 205 39.80 -4.75 12.59
C GLN A 205 41.14 -4.01 12.64
#